data_9eaa7fed6d9af976cecac8afc8cc3761
#
_entry.id   9eaa7fed6d9af976cecac8afc8cc3761
#
_cell.length_a   1.000
_cell.length_b   1.000
_cell.length_c   1.000
_cell.angle_alpha   90.00
_cell.angle_beta   90.00
_cell.angle_gamma   90.00
#
_symmetry.space_group_name_H-M   'P 1'
#
loop_
_entity.id
_entity.type
_entity.pdbx_description
1 polymer ?
#
loop_
_entity_poly.entity_id
_entity_poly.type
_entity_poly.pdbx_seq_one_letter_code
_entity_poly.pdbx_strand_id
1 'polypeptide(L)'
;MTGRENALHAIMHDGRAEYIPSMADFEMIMPTDVVRERPPYALGQGGSGYDYWGCWWEYEADINGASPLPGREPCPDITEWREKVKFPDIDAIDWTPAHKVRDSLDRENKLSMFFWESGPWERLHALVGFQNALMAMYEEPEAFKDLMQAITDFRVKMIPLIKEHYNPDIIINLDDFGHQRGQLMSNDMFREFIKPYEKQIYDAMKENGIIRCHHSCGNIDKLVEDIYDMGAQMILGLFYPYNDQPAVVKKMGGKLLFLMATNAQGLDDPSTPVDVAVEDAMRQLSVFGPHDALIFTPGGSPEKAGAMMQYYFQHRDEYNPYKTA
;
A
#
# COMPACT_ATOMS: atom_id res chain seq x y z
N MET A 1 12.11 7.09 -24.46
CA MET A 1 12.37 6.46 -23.13
C MET A 1 11.38 5.34 -22.93
N THR A 2 11.78 4.24 -22.24
CA THR A 2 10.83 3.16 -21.88
C THR A 2 9.87 3.60 -20.79
N GLY A 3 8.75 2.87 -20.59
CA GLY A 3 7.83 3.14 -19.48
C GLY A 3 8.52 3.05 -18.11
N ARG A 4 9.40 2.06 -17.95
CA ARG A 4 10.26 1.89 -16.78
C ARG A 4 11.12 3.12 -16.49
N GLU A 5 11.84 3.61 -17.49
CA GLU A 5 12.71 4.78 -17.34
C GLU A 5 11.89 6.03 -16.98
N ASN A 6 10.78 6.24 -17.70
CA ASN A 6 9.90 7.38 -17.45
C ASN A 6 9.30 7.38 -16.03
N ALA A 7 8.77 6.23 -15.60
CA ALA A 7 8.22 6.09 -14.26
C ALA A 7 9.28 6.29 -13.17
N LEU A 8 10.49 5.78 -13.38
CA LEU A 8 11.60 5.97 -12.43
C LEU A 8 11.96 7.47 -12.31
N HIS A 9 12.07 8.19 -13.42
CA HIS A 9 12.35 9.63 -13.40
C HIS A 9 11.24 10.43 -12.70
N ALA A 10 9.97 10.07 -12.91
CA ALA A 10 8.86 10.68 -12.19
C ALA A 10 8.94 10.42 -10.68
N ILE A 11 9.20 9.18 -10.25
CA ILE A 11 9.33 8.82 -8.82
C ILE A 11 10.50 9.56 -8.15
N MET A 12 11.57 9.79 -8.88
CA MET A 12 12.75 10.50 -8.37
C MET A 12 12.61 12.02 -8.43
N HIS A 13 11.56 12.56 -9.04
CA HIS A 13 11.33 13.99 -9.24
C HIS A 13 12.56 14.72 -9.81
N ASP A 14 13.27 14.08 -10.74
CA ASP A 14 14.54 14.60 -11.27
C ASP A 14 14.38 15.43 -12.55
N GLY A 15 13.14 15.69 -12.97
CA GLY A 15 12.78 16.54 -14.11
C GLY A 15 13.04 15.93 -15.49
N ARG A 16 13.35 14.63 -15.58
CA ARG A 16 13.64 13.93 -16.83
C ARG A 16 12.49 13.10 -17.37
N ALA A 17 11.40 12.92 -16.62
CA ALA A 17 10.22 12.25 -17.12
C ALA A 17 9.63 13.00 -18.33
N GLU A 18 9.09 12.27 -19.29
CA GLU A 18 8.52 12.84 -20.52
C GLU A 18 6.99 12.96 -20.47
N TYR A 19 6.35 12.09 -19.66
CA TYR A 19 4.90 12.06 -19.50
C TYR A 19 4.49 11.59 -18.10
N ILE A 20 3.27 11.94 -17.68
CA ILE A 20 2.66 11.43 -16.44
C ILE A 20 2.61 9.90 -16.54
N PRO A 21 3.26 9.12 -15.65
CA PRO A 21 3.20 7.67 -15.73
C PRO A 21 1.80 7.13 -15.40
N SER A 22 1.52 5.93 -15.87
CA SER A 22 0.28 5.21 -15.57
C SER A 22 0.59 3.79 -15.09
N MET A 23 -0.42 3.08 -14.57
CA MET A 23 -0.25 1.68 -14.16
C MET A 23 0.22 0.75 -15.29
N ALA A 24 0.14 1.18 -16.56
CA ALA A 24 0.71 0.42 -17.68
C ALA A 24 2.25 0.32 -17.64
N ASP A 25 2.91 1.26 -16.95
CA ASP A 25 4.36 1.31 -16.80
C ASP A 25 4.87 0.44 -15.63
N PHE A 26 3.96 -0.27 -14.95
CA PHE A 26 4.25 -1.10 -13.78
C PHE A 26 3.75 -2.53 -13.96
N GLU A 27 4.31 -3.44 -13.17
CA GLU A 27 3.90 -4.82 -13.08
C GLU A 27 3.83 -5.25 -11.60
N MET A 28 2.70 -5.86 -11.22
CA MET A 28 2.45 -6.22 -9.83
C MET A 28 3.04 -7.60 -9.51
N ILE A 29 3.74 -7.69 -8.39
CA ILE A 29 4.16 -8.93 -7.77
C ILE A 29 3.24 -9.19 -6.57
N MET A 30 2.42 -10.25 -6.69
CA MET A 30 1.63 -10.76 -5.58
C MET A 30 2.41 -11.88 -4.91
N PRO A 31 2.88 -11.72 -3.67
CA PRO A 31 3.61 -12.77 -2.97
C PRO A 31 2.73 -13.97 -2.68
N THR A 32 3.37 -15.10 -2.47
CA THR A 32 2.73 -16.38 -2.13
C THR A 32 3.22 -16.86 -0.77
N ASP A 33 2.50 -17.80 -0.18
CA ASP A 33 2.85 -18.51 1.04
C ASP A 33 3.13 -17.57 2.24
N VAL A 34 4.12 -17.86 3.06
CA VAL A 34 4.49 -17.09 4.26
C VAL A 34 4.70 -15.60 3.98
N VAL A 35 5.24 -15.28 2.81
CA VAL A 35 5.55 -13.89 2.43
C VAL A 35 4.28 -13.06 2.19
N ARG A 36 3.16 -13.70 1.90
CA ARG A 36 1.87 -13.03 1.69
C ARG A 36 1.27 -12.48 2.98
N GLU A 37 1.54 -13.11 4.11
CA GLU A 37 1.05 -12.75 5.44
C GLU A 37 -0.46 -12.86 5.69
N ARG A 38 -1.29 -13.14 4.67
CA ARG A 38 -2.74 -13.39 4.78
C ARG A 38 -3.09 -14.74 4.17
N PRO A 39 -4.25 -15.32 4.52
CA PRO A 39 -4.70 -16.56 3.88
C PRO A 39 -4.85 -16.37 2.38
N PRO A 40 -4.53 -17.38 1.57
CA PRO A 40 -4.74 -17.30 0.14
C PRO A 40 -6.24 -17.28 -0.17
N TYR A 41 -6.70 -16.21 -0.83
CA TYR A 41 -8.02 -16.14 -1.44
C TYR A 41 -7.92 -15.40 -2.77
N ALA A 42 -8.76 -15.75 -3.72
CA ALA A 42 -8.89 -15.00 -4.96
C ALA A 42 -10.00 -13.97 -4.82
N LEU A 43 -9.81 -12.78 -5.36
CA LEU A 43 -10.85 -11.77 -5.46
C LEU A 43 -12.08 -12.36 -6.16
N GLY A 44 -13.25 -12.18 -5.56
CA GLY A 44 -14.52 -12.71 -6.05
C GLY A 44 -14.76 -14.21 -5.82
N GLN A 45 -13.79 -14.97 -5.31
CA GLN A 45 -13.96 -16.38 -4.94
C GLN A 45 -13.95 -16.58 -3.43
N GLY A 46 -13.26 -15.69 -2.71
CA GLY A 46 -13.21 -15.65 -1.27
C GLY A 46 -12.62 -16.89 -0.61
N GLY A 47 -12.19 -16.71 0.63
CA GLY A 47 -11.73 -17.82 1.44
C GLY A 47 -11.39 -17.35 2.84
N SER A 48 -11.92 -18.05 3.85
CA SER A 48 -11.57 -17.85 5.26
C SER A 48 -10.51 -18.86 5.67
N GLY A 49 -9.64 -18.50 6.62
CA GLY A 49 -8.62 -19.42 7.09
C GLY A 49 -7.61 -18.81 8.04
N TYR A 50 -6.72 -19.66 8.56
CA TYR A 50 -5.58 -19.20 9.35
C TYR A 50 -4.44 -18.74 8.45
N ASP A 51 -3.81 -17.64 8.85
CA ASP A 51 -2.53 -17.23 8.29
C ASP A 51 -1.35 -17.93 9.01
N TYR A 52 -0.13 -17.62 8.58
CA TYR A 52 1.08 -18.21 9.16
C TYR A 52 1.44 -17.72 10.57
N TRP A 53 0.73 -16.67 11.06
CA TRP A 53 0.86 -16.16 12.42
C TRP A 53 -0.20 -16.75 13.37
N GLY A 54 -1.11 -17.59 12.81
CA GLY A 54 -2.22 -18.20 13.54
C GLY A 54 -3.43 -17.31 13.73
N CYS A 55 -3.53 -16.19 13.00
CA CYS A 55 -4.72 -15.36 12.97
C CYS A 55 -5.77 -15.95 12.03
N TRP A 56 -7.03 -15.99 12.46
CA TRP A 56 -8.14 -16.37 11.60
C TRP A 56 -8.67 -15.18 10.84
N TRP A 57 -8.74 -15.28 9.51
CA TRP A 57 -9.30 -14.30 8.61
C TRP A 57 -10.63 -14.79 8.06
N GLU A 58 -11.66 -13.97 8.19
CA GLU A 58 -12.98 -14.25 7.63
C GLU A 58 -13.18 -13.43 6.36
N TYR A 59 -13.55 -14.10 5.27
CA TYR A 59 -13.86 -13.45 4.02
C TYR A 59 -15.27 -12.88 4.05
N GLU A 60 -15.40 -11.62 3.65
CA GLU A 60 -16.65 -10.88 3.56
C GLU A 60 -16.92 -10.51 2.10
N ALA A 61 -17.96 -11.12 1.50
CA ALA A 61 -18.27 -10.93 0.08
C ALA A 61 -18.67 -9.48 -0.25
N ASP A 62 -19.30 -8.77 0.67
CA ASP A 62 -19.78 -7.40 0.46
C ASP A 62 -18.64 -6.39 0.28
N ILE A 63 -17.49 -6.66 0.87
CA ILE A 63 -16.28 -5.84 0.73
C ILE A 63 -15.22 -6.50 -0.17
N ASN A 64 -15.49 -7.71 -0.65
CA ASN A 64 -14.56 -8.54 -1.42
C ASN A 64 -13.17 -8.60 -0.77
N GLY A 65 -13.13 -8.80 0.54
CA GLY A 65 -11.93 -8.79 1.36
C GLY A 65 -12.03 -9.72 2.55
N ALA A 66 -10.93 -9.92 3.24
CA ALA A 66 -10.91 -10.68 4.49
C ALA A 66 -10.37 -9.81 5.63
N SER A 67 -10.98 -9.96 6.80
CA SER A 67 -10.56 -9.30 8.04
C SER A 67 -10.33 -10.30 9.17
N PRO A 68 -9.48 -9.98 10.16
CA PRO A 68 -9.33 -10.81 11.35
C PRO A 68 -10.67 -10.95 12.08
N LEU A 69 -11.06 -12.19 12.39
CA LEU A 69 -12.35 -12.47 13.02
C LEU A 69 -12.28 -12.15 14.52
N PRO A 70 -13.09 -11.19 15.03
CA PRO A 70 -13.14 -10.87 16.45
C PRO A 70 -13.49 -12.10 17.33
N GLY A 71 -12.79 -12.27 18.45
CA GLY A 71 -12.94 -13.39 19.35
C GLY A 71 -12.14 -14.64 18.97
N ARG A 72 -11.29 -14.55 17.92
CA ARG A 72 -10.35 -15.61 17.51
C ARG A 72 -8.90 -15.14 17.47
N GLU A 73 -8.57 -14.11 18.20
CA GLU A 73 -7.23 -13.56 18.29
C GLU A 73 -6.29 -14.58 18.96
N PRO A 74 -5.07 -14.79 18.42
CA PRO A 74 -4.07 -15.66 19.05
C PRO A 74 -3.64 -15.18 20.44
N CYS A 75 -3.64 -13.86 20.67
CA CYS A 75 -3.13 -13.23 21.88
C CYS A 75 -3.99 -12.03 22.32
N PRO A 76 -5.22 -12.25 22.85
CA PRO A 76 -6.11 -11.15 23.22
C PRO A 76 -5.59 -10.28 24.40
N ASP A 77 -4.71 -10.82 25.23
CA ASP A 77 -3.96 -10.08 26.25
C ASP A 77 -2.54 -9.82 25.76
N ILE A 78 -2.25 -8.58 25.41
CA ILE A 78 -0.97 -8.20 24.82
C ILE A 78 0.22 -8.43 25.77
N THR A 79 0.00 -8.49 27.07
CA THR A 79 1.07 -8.74 28.05
C THR A 79 1.64 -10.16 27.96
N GLU A 80 0.88 -11.08 27.38
CA GLU A 80 1.26 -12.49 27.17
C GLU A 80 1.90 -12.74 25.79
N TRP A 81 2.16 -11.71 24.97
CA TRP A 81 2.54 -11.89 23.58
C TRP A 81 3.79 -12.77 23.37
N ARG A 82 4.77 -12.72 24.27
CA ARG A 82 5.99 -13.55 24.15
C ARG A 82 5.72 -15.05 24.23
N GLU A 83 4.64 -15.44 24.91
CA GLU A 83 4.26 -16.85 25.07
C GLU A 83 3.27 -17.28 23.98
N LYS A 84 2.40 -16.38 23.53
CA LYS A 84 1.27 -16.69 22.65
C LYS A 84 1.57 -16.46 21.17
N VAL A 85 2.31 -15.40 20.83
CA VAL A 85 2.60 -15.05 19.43
C VAL A 85 3.69 -15.94 18.88
N LYS A 86 3.40 -16.56 17.73
CA LYS A 86 4.35 -17.39 16.99
C LYS A 86 4.72 -16.69 15.69
N PHE A 87 5.99 -16.37 15.56
CA PHE A 87 6.52 -15.83 14.31
C PHE A 87 6.70 -16.96 13.29
N PRO A 88 6.40 -16.71 12.00
CA PRO A 88 6.71 -17.66 10.94
C PRO A 88 8.20 -17.98 10.87
N ASP A 89 8.53 -19.21 10.51
CA ASP A 89 9.91 -19.64 10.31
C ASP A 89 10.42 -19.17 8.95
N ILE A 90 11.28 -18.17 8.97
CA ILE A 90 11.86 -17.57 7.75
C ILE A 90 12.77 -18.57 7.01
N ASP A 91 13.48 -19.43 7.76
CA ASP A 91 14.43 -20.37 7.17
C ASP A 91 13.73 -21.54 6.47
N ALA A 92 12.44 -21.76 6.77
CA ALA A 92 11.62 -22.80 6.14
C ALA A 92 10.91 -22.35 4.84
N ILE A 93 11.09 -21.10 4.40
CA ILE A 93 10.41 -20.59 3.21
C ILE A 93 10.93 -21.25 1.93
N ASP A 94 10.03 -21.85 1.13
CA ASP A 94 10.34 -22.27 -0.25
C ASP A 94 10.27 -21.08 -1.20
N TRP A 95 11.41 -20.57 -1.63
CA TRP A 95 11.51 -19.46 -2.57
C TRP A 95 11.35 -19.84 -4.05
N THR A 96 11.13 -21.11 -4.37
CA THR A 96 10.94 -21.57 -5.76
C THR A 96 9.81 -20.83 -6.50
N PRO A 97 8.64 -20.58 -5.88
CA PRO A 97 7.58 -19.77 -6.52
C PRO A 97 8.01 -18.34 -6.79
N ALA A 98 8.78 -17.72 -5.87
CA ALA A 98 9.29 -16.36 -6.02
C ALA A 98 10.20 -16.22 -7.25
N HIS A 99 11.08 -17.19 -7.47
CA HIS A 99 11.97 -17.19 -8.64
C HIS A 99 11.20 -17.26 -9.97
N LYS A 100 10.12 -18.05 -10.03
CA LYS A 100 9.26 -18.12 -11.23
C LYS A 100 8.58 -16.77 -11.51
N VAL A 101 8.09 -16.10 -10.48
CA VAL A 101 7.50 -14.75 -10.63
C VAL A 101 8.58 -13.77 -11.11
N ARG A 102 9.73 -13.72 -10.43
CA ARG A 102 10.85 -12.84 -10.77
C ARG A 102 11.28 -12.97 -12.23
N ASP A 103 11.38 -14.23 -12.72
CA ASP A 103 11.90 -14.53 -14.04
C ASP A 103 10.85 -14.29 -15.16
N SER A 104 9.57 -14.05 -14.80
CA SER A 104 8.49 -13.70 -15.74
C SER A 104 8.29 -12.19 -15.94
N LEU A 105 8.96 -11.34 -15.14
CA LEU A 105 8.75 -9.89 -15.17
C LEU A 105 9.38 -9.21 -16.38
N ASP A 106 8.65 -8.24 -16.97
CA ASP A 106 9.16 -7.35 -18.04
C ASP A 106 10.03 -6.23 -17.45
N ARG A 107 11.26 -6.57 -17.12
CA ARG A 107 12.20 -5.63 -16.50
C ARG A 107 12.81 -4.61 -17.47
N GLU A 108 12.61 -4.75 -18.76
CA GLU A 108 13.05 -3.79 -19.74
C GLU A 108 12.10 -2.58 -19.80
N ASN A 109 10.80 -2.83 -19.74
CA ASN A 109 9.80 -1.82 -20.02
C ASN A 109 9.01 -1.35 -18.77
N LYS A 110 9.01 -2.13 -17.68
CA LYS A 110 8.17 -1.89 -16.49
C LYS A 110 8.94 -1.90 -15.19
N LEU A 111 8.46 -1.12 -14.21
CA LEU A 111 8.86 -1.23 -12.82
C LEU A 111 8.02 -2.30 -12.12
N SER A 112 8.65 -3.15 -11.34
CA SER A 112 7.97 -4.19 -10.57
C SER A 112 7.60 -3.69 -9.18
N MET A 113 6.34 -3.88 -8.79
CA MET A 113 5.76 -3.45 -7.51
C MET A 113 5.36 -4.69 -6.68
N PHE A 114 6.01 -4.90 -5.56
CA PHE A 114 5.72 -5.98 -4.63
C PHE A 114 4.65 -5.54 -3.63
N PHE A 115 3.53 -6.26 -3.61
CA PHE A 115 2.40 -5.97 -2.74
C PHE A 115 2.56 -6.72 -1.42
N TRP A 116 2.99 -6.00 -0.36
CA TRP A 116 3.29 -6.60 0.94
C TRP A 116 2.22 -6.25 1.97
N GLU A 117 1.33 -7.20 2.19
CA GLU A 117 0.17 -7.05 3.06
C GLU A 117 0.56 -7.04 4.54
N SER A 118 -0.38 -6.57 5.38
CA SER A 118 -0.32 -6.61 6.86
C SER A 118 0.95 -5.98 7.45
N GLY A 119 1.05 -4.66 7.33
CA GLY A 119 2.09 -3.88 8.01
C GLY A 119 2.10 -4.10 9.53
N PRO A 120 3.04 -3.51 10.27
CA PRO A 120 3.19 -3.79 11.69
C PRO A 120 1.93 -3.53 12.52
N TRP A 121 1.21 -2.44 12.24
CA TRP A 121 -0.04 -2.12 12.93
C TRP A 121 -1.14 -3.14 12.61
N GLU A 122 -1.36 -3.43 11.31
CA GLU A 122 -2.34 -4.45 10.91
C GLU A 122 -2.01 -5.82 11.48
N ARG A 123 -0.74 -6.19 11.50
CA ARG A 123 -0.31 -7.46 12.10
C ARG A 123 -0.56 -7.48 13.61
N LEU A 124 -0.21 -6.41 14.32
CA LEU A 124 -0.42 -6.32 15.76
C LEU A 124 -1.91 -6.47 16.09
N HIS A 125 -2.78 -5.69 15.45
CA HIS A 125 -4.20 -5.80 15.76
C HIS A 125 -4.86 -7.11 15.28
N ALA A 126 -4.30 -7.78 14.26
CA ALA A 126 -4.75 -9.12 13.91
C ALA A 126 -4.40 -10.16 14.99
N LEU A 127 -3.28 -9.96 15.71
CA LEU A 127 -2.83 -10.84 16.80
C LEU A 127 -3.59 -10.62 18.10
N VAL A 128 -3.88 -9.35 18.46
CA VAL A 128 -4.43 -9.04 19.79
C VAL A 128 -5.91 -8.60 19.73
N GLY A 129 -6.45 -8.35 18.56
CA GLY A 129 -7.77 -7.76 18.34
C GLY A 129 -7.70 -6.24 18.17
N PHE A 130 -8.50 -5.70 17.23
CA PHE A 130 -8.47 -4.29 16.86
C PHE A 130 -8.75 -3.34 18.05
N GLN A 131 -9.80 -3.64 18.84
CA GLN A 131 -10.14 -2.84 20.01
C GLN A 131 -9.05 -2.94 21.08
N ASN A 132 -8.55 -4.15 21.37
CA ASN A 132 -7.51 -4.37 22.37
C ASN A 132 -6.21 -3.65 21.96
N ALA A 133 -5.86 -3.64 20.67
CA ALA A 133 -4.70 -2.93 20.18
C ALA A 133 -4.77 -1.41 20.42
N LEU A 134 -5.95 -0.79 20.16
CA LEU A 134 -6.15 0.63 20.44
C LEU A 134 -6.13 0.95 21.94
N MET A 135 -6.71 0.08 22.78
CA MET A 135 -6.68 0.26 24.23
C MET A 135 -5.27 0.05 24.79
N ALA A 136 -4.50 -0.90 24.26
CA ALA A 136 -3.15 -1.21 24.73
C ALA A 136 -2.18 -0.03 24.56
N MET A 137 -2.40 0.88 23.61
CA MET A 137 -1.59 2.12 23.51
C MET A 137 -1.67 2.98 24.77
N TYR A 138 -2.76 2.87 25.53
CA TYR A 138 -3.00 3.64 26.78
C TYR A 138 -2.77 2.81 28.04
N GLU A 139 -3.19 1.55 28.03
CA GLU A 139 -3.23 0.69 29.22
C GLU A 139 -1.92 -0.08 29.38
N GLU A 140 -1.32 -0.55 28.26
CA GLU A 140 -0.13 -1.40 28.23
C GLU A 140 0.90 -0.89 27.19
N PRO A 141 1.32 0.39 27.25
CA PRO A 141 2.15 1.00 26.21
C PRO A 141 3.49 0.32 25.99
N GLU A 142 4.10 -0.22 27.04
CA GLU A 142 5.39 -0.91 26.94
C GLU A 142 5.24 -2.28 26.25
N ALA A 143 4.18 -3.04 26.55
CA ALA A 143 3.89 -4.31 25.89
C ALA A 143 3.54 -4.07 24.41
N PHE A 144 2.78 -3.00 24.11
CA PHE A 144 2.49 -2.59 22.73
C PHE A 144 3.76 -2.31 21.94
N LYS A 145 4.63 -1.43 22.46
CA LYS A 145 5.89 -1.04 21.80
C LYS A 145 6.81 -2.24 21.60
N ASP A 146 6.84 -3.14 22.54
CA ASP A 146 7.68 -4.33 22.53
C ASP A 146 7.22 -5.36 21.47
N LEU A 147 5.90 -5.63 21.38
CA LEU A 147 5.35 -6.48 20.32
C LEU A 147 5.52 -5.81 18.95
N MET A 148 5.27 -4.50 18.86
CA MET A 148 5.44 -3.73 17.63
C MET A 148 6.89 -3.80 17.12
N GLN A 149 7.89 -3.68 18.02
CA GLN A 149 9.29 -3.84 17.66
C GLN A 149 9.59 -5.26 17.16
N ALA A 150 9.07 -6.29 17.82
CA ALA A 150 9.30 -7.67 17.40
C ALA A 150 8.73 -7.98 16.00
N ILE A 151 7.53 -7.45 15.69
CA ILE A 151 6.95 -7.55 14.35
C ILE A 151 7.80 -6.79 13.32
N THR A 152 8.26 -5.59 13.69
CA THR A 152 9.12 -4.77 12.83
C THR A 152 10.46 -5.48 12.55
N ASP A 153 11.09 -6.05 13.55
CA ASP A 153 12.34 -6.83 13.40
C ASP A 153 12.18 -8.00 12.45
N PHE A 154 11.03 -8.70 12.51
CA PHE A 154 10.70 -9.76 11.57
C PHE A 154 10.62 -9.22 10.15
N ARG A 155 9.88 -8.11 9.92
CA ARG A 155 9.74 -7.52 8.59
C ARG A 155 11.06 -6.99 8.05
N VAL A 156 11.87 -6.35 8.87
CA VAL A 156 13.22 -5.87 8.49
C VAL A 156 14.10 -7.04 8.02
N LYS A 157 14.05 -8.20 8.67
CA LYS A 157 14.77 -9.41 8.23
C LYS A 157 14.25 -9.96 6.91
N MET A 158 12.96 -9.80 6.60
CA MET A 158 12.36 -10.27 5.35
C MET A 158 12.78 -9.43 4.13
N ILE A 159 13.08 -8.13 4.29
CA ILE A 159 13.37 -7.22 3.18
C ILE A 159 14.54 -7.69 2.28
N PRO A 160 15.73 -8.02 2.81
CA PRO A 160 16.82 -8.52 1.97
C PRO A 160 16.46 -9.84 1.26
N LEU A 161 15.68 -10.72 1.87
CA LEU A 161 15.23 -11.96 1.26
C LEU A 161 14.22 -11.71 0.14
N ILE A 162 13.26 -10.80 0.33
CA ILE A 162 12.35 -10.34 -0.73
C ILE A 162 13.17 -9.75 -1.89
N LYS A 163 14.18 -8.93 -1.58
CA LYS A 163 15.07 -8.35 -2.60
C LYS A 163 15.85 -9.42 -3.36
N GLU A 164 16.38 -10.42 -2.68
CA GLU A 164 17.14 -11.51 -3.29
C GLU A 164 16.26 -12.38 -4.20
N HIS A 165 15.10 -12.79 -3.71
CA HIS A 165 14.29 -13.83 -4.36
C HIS A 165 13.26 -13.30 -5.36
N TYR A 166 12.60 -12.17 -5.10
CA TYR A 166 11.66 -11.51 -6.02
C TYR A 166 12.30 -10.39 -6.82
N ASN A 167 13.35 -9.76 -6.27
CA ASN A 167 14.02 -8.59 -6.82
C ASN A 167 13.07 -7.46 -7.27
N PRO A 168 12.15 -6.98 -6.42
CA PRO A 168 11.26 -5.89 -6.78
C PRO A 168 12.03 -4.58 -6.92
N ASP A 169 11.49 -3.66 -7.74
CA ASP A 169 11.93 -2.27 -7.77
C ASP A 169 11.29 -1.46 -6.65
N ILE A 170 10.02 -1.76 -6.35
CA ILE A 170 9.17 -1.05 -5.39
C ILE A 170 8.57 -2.08 -4.43
N ILE A 171 8.52 -1.76 -3.13
CA ILE A 171 7.67 -2.45 -2.18
C ILE A 171 6.55 -1.51 -1.75
N ILE A 172 5.30 -1.98 -1.90
CA ILE A 172 4.12 -1.36 -1.32
C ILE A 172 3.93 -1.98 0.06
N ASN A 173 4.23 -1.22 1.10
CA ASN A 173 3.98 -1.63 2.48
C ASN A 173 2.55 -1.23 2.85
N LEU A 174 1.69 -2.24 3.05
CA LEU A 174 0.29 -2.02 3.40
C LEU A 174 0.13 -1.99 4.90
N ASP A 175 -0.31 -0.84 5.41
CA ASP A 175 -0.68 -0.69 6.80
C ASP A 175 -1.75 0.41 6.93
N ASP A 176 -2.96 0.03 7.30
CA ASP A 176 -4.12 0.92 7.25
C ASP A 176 -4.23 1.80 8.51
N PHE A 177 -4.17 3.13 8.32
CA PHE A 177 -4.23 4.12 9.40
C PHE A 177 -5.51 4.95 9.40
N GLY A 178 -6.39 4.73 8.42
CA GLY A 178 -7.60 5.51 8.23
C GLY A 178 -8.85 4.65 8.03
N HIS A 179 -9.98 5.32 8.18
CA HIS A 179 -11.30 4.84 7.76
C HIS A 179 -12.02 5.97 7.02
N GLN A 180 -13.20 5.73 6.48
CA GLN A 180 -13.90 6.70 5.61
C GLN A 180 -14.18 8.07 6.27
N ARG A 181 -14.19 8.16 7.61
CA ARG A 181 -14.52 9.38 8.36
C ARG A 181 -13.31 10.05 9.02
N GLY A 182 -12.12 9.45 8.95
CA GLY A 182 -10.91 9.99 9.59
C GLY A 182 -9.86 8.93 9.87
N GLN A 183 -8.87 9.31 10.66
CA GLN A 183 -7.79 8.45 11.12
C GLN A 183 -8.26 7.50 12.22
N LEU A 184 -7.59 6.36 12.36
CA LEU A 184 -7.83 5.38 13.42
C LEU A 184 -7.33 5.87 14.79
N MET A 185 -6.35 6.76 14.81
CA MET A 185 -5.72 7.31 16.01
C MET A 185 -5.31 8.77 15.79
N SER A 186 -5.01 9.51 16.85
CA SER A 186 -4.48 10.87 16.72
C SER A 186 -3.08 10.90 16.11
N ASN A 187 -2.67 12.05 15.54
CA ASN A 187 -1.30 12.20 15.00
C ASN A 187 -0.22 11.96 16.07
N ASP A 188 -0.47 12.35 17.32
CA ASP A 188 0.49 12.15 18.41
C ASP A 188 0.64 10.65 18.73
N MET A 189 -0.48 9.92 18.80
CA MET A 189 -0.44 8.45 18.97
C MET A 189 0.25 7.77 17.79
N PHE A 190 -0.04 8.18 16.54
CA PHE A 190 0.65 7.67 15.36
C PHE A 190 2.17 7.89 15.46
N ARG A 191 2.59 9.10 15.82
CA ARG A 191 4.02 9.45 15.94
C ARG A 191 4.74 8.70 17.06
N GLU A 192 4.04 8.37 18.13
CA GLU A 192 4.61 7.63 19.25
C GLU A 192 4.63 6.12 19.03
N PHE A 193 3.52 5.56 18.55
CA PHE A 193 3.29 4.10 18.56
C PHE A 193 3.44 3.42 17.20
N ILE A 194 3.43 4.16 16.08
CA ILE A 194 3.46 3.59 14.73
C ILE A 194 4.68 4.09 13.95
N LYS A 195 4.82 5.40 13.78
CA LYS A 195 5.85 6.02 12.93
C LYS A 195 7.27 5.52 13.16
N PRO A 196 7.78 5.30 14.41
CA PRO A 196 9.14 4.84 14.63
C PRO A 196 9.43 3.44 14.09
N TYR A 197 8.44 2.59 14.04
CA TYR A 197 8.52 1.20 13.60
C TYR A 197 8.43 1.11 12.08
N GLU A 198 7.45 1.79 11.49
CA GLU A 198 7.34 1.94 10.04
C GLU A 198 8.61 2.52 9.42
N LYS A 199 9.19 3.54 10.08
CA LYS A 199 10.44 4.14 9.61
C LYS A 199 11.59 3.14 9.52
N GLN A 200 11.73 2.20 10.45
CA GLN A 200 12.76 1.16 10.41
C GLN A 200 12.60 0.28 9.16
N ILE A 201 11.35 -0.06 8.78
CA ILE A 201 11.05 -0.83 7.58
C ILE A 201 11.46 -0.03 6.33
N TYR A 202 11.12 1.26 6.26
CA TYR A 202 11.48 2.10 5.12
C TYR A 202 13.00 2.35 5.03
N ASP A 203 13.69 2.49 6.16
CA ASP A 203 15.14 2.59 6.17
C ASP A 203 15.77 1.29 5.63
N ALA A 204 15.29 0.12 6.04
CA ALA A 204 15.76 -1.16 5.53
C ALA A 204 15.46 -1.34 4.02
N MET A 205 14.30 -0.93 3.54
CA MET A 205 14.00 -0.91 2.10
C MET A 205 15.00 -0.02 1.35
N LYS A 206 15.28 1.18 1.87
CA LYS A 206 16.23 2.11 1.28
C LYS A 206 17.64 1.53 1.20
N GLU A 207 18.10 0.88 2.26
CA GLU A 207 19.42 0.22 2.32
C GLU A 207 19.55 -0.91 1.30
N ASN A 208 18.44 -1.56 0.96
CA ASN A 208 18.38 -2.61 -0.08
C ASN A 208 18.06 -2.06 -1.49
N GLY A 209 18.09 -0.74 -1.70
CA GLY A 209 17.87 -0.12 -3.00
C GLY A 209 16.43 -0.25 -3.51
N ILE A 210 15.45 -0.34 -2.62
CA ILE A 210 14.03 -0.52 -2.94
C ILE A 210 13.30 0.82 -2.82
N ILE A 211 12.49 1.16 -3.80
CA ILE A 211 11.58 2.30 -3.77
C ILE A 211 10.44 2.01 -2.79
N ARG A 212 10.10 2.98 -1.96
CA ARG A 212 9.15 2.85 -0.85
C ARG A 212 7.79 3.43 -1.22
N CYS A 213 6.79 2.57 -1.29
CA CYS A 213 5.40 2.95 -1.45
C CYS A 213 4.63 2.59 -0.17
N HIS A 214 3.87 3.52 0.37
CA HIS A 214 2.95 3.25 1.47
C HIS A 214 1.54 3.02 0.92
N HIS A 215 0.82 2.05 1.49
CA HIS A 215 -0.62 1.96 1.30
C HIS A 215 -1.33 2.14 2.63
N SER A 216 -2.37 2.95 2.60
CA SER A 216 -3.38 2.98 3.65
C SER A 216 -4.75 3.26 3.04
N CYS A 217 -5.74 2.51 3.49
CA CYS A 217 -7.13 2.81 3.23
C CYS A 217 -7.62 4.03 4.02
N GLY A 218 -8.76 4.57 3.61
CA GLY A 218 -9.50 5.61 4.33
C GLY A 218 -8.95 7.02 4.19
N ASN A 219 -9.29 7.85 5.17
CA ASN A 219 -8.84 9.24 5.24
C ASN A 219 -7.53 9.32 6.02
N ILE A 220 -6.47 9.74 5.33
CA ILE A 220 -5.10 9.89 5.86
C ILE A 220 -4.52 11.29 5.63
N ASP A 221 -5.33 12.27 5.25
CA ASP A 221 -4.89 13.64 4.90
C ASP A 221 -3.85 14.20 5.84
N LYS A 222 -4.07 14.01 7.15
CA LYS A 222 -3.24 14.57 8.21
C LYS A 222 -1.97 13.74 8.49
N LEU A 223 -1.88 12.55 7.93
CA LEU A 223 -0.74 11.64 8.09
C LEU A 223 0.23 11.65 6.91
N VAL A 224 -0.17 12.21 5.76
CA VAL A 224 0.64 12.17 4.53
C VAL A 224 2.04 12.75 4.74
N GLU A 225 2.18 13.81 5.53
CA GLU A 225 3.51 14.37 5.86
C GLU A 225 4.33 13.44 6.75
N ASP A 226 3.69 12.83 7.75
CA ASP A 226 4.36 11.84 8.60
C ASP A 226 4.80 10.62 7.78
N ILE A 227 3.98 10.18 6.82
CA ILE A 227 4.30 9.08 5.88
C ILE A 227 5.50 9.47 4.98
N TYR A 228 5.54 10.70 4.47
CA TYR A 228 6.69 11.22 3.74
C TYR A 228 7.96 11.25 4.60
N ASP A 229 7.85 11.74 5.84
CA ASP A 229 8.96 11.83 6.78
C ASP A 229 9.52 10.46 7.19
N MET A 230 8.71 9.40 7.16
CA MET A 230 9.17 8.02 7.32
C MET A 230 10.08 7.57 6.16
N GLY A 231 9.96 8.24 5.01
CA GLY A 231 10.77 7.98 3.84
C GLY A 231 10.01 7.40 2.65
N ALA A 232 8.69 7.40 2.66
CA ALA A 232 7.88 7.04 1.51
C ALA A 232 8.15 7.97 0.32
N GLN A 233 8.21 7.42 -0.88
CA GLN A 233 8.34 8.14 -2.15
C GLN A 233 7.01 8.13 -2.93
N MET A 234 6.14 7.20 -2.57
CA MET A 234 4.85 7.00 -3.21
C MET A 234 3.78 6.68 -2.17
N ILE A 235 2.54 7.04 -2.44
CA ILE A 235 1.37 6.62 -1.66
C ILE A 235 0.34 6.01 -2.61
N LEU A 236 -0.05 4.77 -2.32
CA LEU A 236 -1.18 4.08 -2.92
C LEU A 236 -2.40 4.25 -2.02
N GLY A 237 -3.49 4.84 -2.55
CA GLY A 237 -4.76 4.85 -1.85
C GLY A 237 -5.19 6.19 -1.24
N LEU A 238 -4.71 7.34 -1.73
CA LEU A 238 -5.31 8.63 -1.35
C LEU A 238 -6.71 8.76 -1.98
N PHE A 239 -7.63 7.89 -1.55
CA PHE A 239 -8.93 7.69 -2.19
C PHE A 239 -9.85 8.91 -2.12
N TYR A 240 -10.54 9.16 -3.25
CA TYR A 240 -11.65 10.09 -3.33
C TYR A 240 -12.97 9.34 -2.97
N PRO A 241 -13.93 9.97 -2.27
CA PRO A 241 -13.94 11.36 -1.79
C PRO A 241 -13.42 11.56 -0.36
N TYR A 242 -12.78 10.56 0.24
CA TYR A 242 -12.44 10.56 1.67
C TYR A 242 -11.32 11.52 2.05
N ASN A 243 -10.45 11.86 1.09
CA ASN A 243 -9.28 12.70 1.29
C ASN A 243 -9.42 14.05 0.58
N ASP A 244 -8.96 15.13 1.19
CA ASP A 244 -8.83 16.45 0.55
C ASP A 244 -7.61 16.45 -0.38
N GLN A 245 -7.76 15.78 -1.54
CA GLN A 245 -6.69 15.62 -2.51
C GLN A 245 -6.06 16.95 -2.95
N PRO A 246 -6.82 18.02 -3.27
CA PRO A 246 -6.24 19.31 -3.63
C PRO A 246 -5.34 19.90 -2.53
N ALA A 247 -5.75 19.82 -1.26
CA ALA A 247 -4.95 20.32 -0.14
C ALA A 247 -3.67 19.51 0.03
N VAL A 248 -3.76 18.18 -0.05
CA VAL A 248 -2.59 17.27 0.04
C VAL A 248 -1.62 17.53 -1.10
N VAL A 249 -2.09 17.58 -2.35
CA VAL A 249 -1.25 17.78 -3.54
C VAL A 249 -0.56 19.15 -3.53
N LYS A 250 -1.26 20.20 -3.10
CA LYS A 250 -0.66 21.53 -2.92
C LYS A 250 0.55 21.52 -2.01
N LYS A 251 0.58 20.61 -1.02
CA LYS A 251 1.62 20.54 0.00
C LYS A 251 2.74 19.55 -0.38
N MET A 252 2.38 18.48 -1.05
CA MET A 252 3.23 17.32 -1.30
C MET A 252 3.60 17.13 -2.78
N GLY A 253 3.04 17.89 -3.70
CA GLY A 253 3.40 17.84 -5.11
C GLY A 253 4.91 18.09 -5.33
N GLY A 254 5.53 17.34 -6.26
CA GLY A 254 6.97 17.35 -6.47
C GLY A 254 7.80 16.68 -5.37
N LYS A 255 7.14 15.97 -4.42
CA LYS A 255 7.80 15.22 -3.33
C LYS A 255 7.30 13.78 -3.24
N LEU A 256 6.02 13.55 -3.52
CA LEU A 256 5.35 12.27 -3.47
C LEU A 256 4.56 12.03 -4.75
N LEU A 257 4.58 10.81 -5.27
CA LEU A 257 3.64 10.35 -6.27
C LEU A 257 2.48 9.59 -5.62
N PHE A 258 1.27 9.89 -6.11
CA PHE A 258 0.05 9.23 -5.67
C PHE A 258 -0.47 8.32 -6.77
N LEU A 259 -0.82 7.08 -6.40
CA LEU A 259 -1.49 6.12 -7.27
C LEU A 259 -2.75 5.61 -6.58
N MET A 260 -3.71 5.10 -7.36
CA MET A 260 -5.06 4.77 -6.90
C MET A 260 -5.76 5.92 -6.15
N ALA A 261 -5.52 7.15 -6.57
CA ALA A 261 -6.23 8.33 -6.05
C ALA A 261 -7.65 8.43 -6.63
N THR A 262 -8.31 7.32 -6.85
CA THR A 262 -9.60 7.13 -7.52
C THR A 262 -10.75 7.10 -6.53
N ASN A 263 -11.98 7.18 -7.05
CA ASN A 263 -13.19 6.78 -6.34
C ASN A 263 -13.37 5.25 -6.47
N ALA A 264 -12.48 4.46 -5.88
CA ALA A 264 -12.46 3.02 -6.07
C ALA A 264 -13.81 2.36 -5.76
N GLN A 265 -14.40 2.63 -4.59
CA GLN A 265 -15.69 2.05 -4.20
C GLN A 265 -16.83 2.45 -5.15
N GLY A 266 -16.86 3.73 -5.58
CA GLY A 266 -17.86 4.19 -6.55
C GLY A 266 -17.68 3.57 -7.92
N LEU A 267 -16.45 3.34 -8.37
CA LEU A 267 -16.16 2.72 -9.66
C LEU A 267 -16.39 1.20 -9.67
N ASP A 268 -16.22 0.54 -8.53
CA ASP A 268 -16.47 -0.90 -8.39
C ASP A 268 -17.95 -1.24 -8.35
N ASP A 269 -18.83 -0.27 -8.05
CA ASP A 269 -20.28 -0.46 -8.14
C ASP A 269 -20.69 -0.72 -9.61
N PRO A 270 -21.29 -1.89 -9.93
CA PRO A 270 -21.70 -2.20 -11.28
C PRO A 270 -22.72 -1.23 -11.88
N SER A 271 -23.49 -0.54 -11.03
CA SER A 271 -24.51 0.42 -11.45
C SER A 271 -23.93 1.79 -11.83
N THR A 272 -22.68 2.08 -11.48
CA THR A 272 -22.02 3.36 -11.81
C THR A 272 -21.77 3.47 -13.31
N PRO A 273 -22.26 4.53 -13.98
CA PRO A 273 -22.06 4.73 -15.39
C PRO A 273 -20.59 4.96 -15.80
N VAL A 274 -20.26 4.68 -17.06
CA VAL A 274 -18.89 4.82 -17.60
C VAL A 274 -18.43 6.30 -17.63
N ASP A 275 -19.34 7.24 -17.84
CA ASP A 275 -19.03 8.67 -17.82
C ASP A 275 -18.52 9.16 -16.47
N VAL A 276 -19.01 8.60 -15.36
CA VAL A 276 -18.48 8.85 -14.00
C VAL A 276 -17.01 8.39 -13.88
N ALA A 277 -16.65 7.29 -14.53
CA ALA A 277 -15.25 6.85 -14.57
C ALA A 277 -14.36 7.82 -15.37
N VAL A 278 -14.88 8.37 -16.48
CA VAL A 278 -14.17 9.41 -17.25
C VAL A 278 -14.02 10.70 -16.43
N GLU A 279 -15.06 11.11 -15.68
CA GLU A 279 -14.96 12.25 -14.75
C GLU A 279 -13.88 12.03 -13.68
N ASP A 280 -13.76 10.81 -13.17
CA ASP A 280 -12.68 10.46 -12.23
C ASP A 280 -11.29 10.54 -12.88
N ALA A 281 -11.14 10.11 -14.13
CA ALA A 281 -9.91 10.28 -14.90
C ALA A 281 -9.55 11.77 -15.09
N MET A 282 -10.53 12.61 -15.42
CA MET A 282 -10.36 14.07 -15.53
C MET A 282 -9.87 14.66 -14.21
N ARG A 283 -10.49 14.26 -13.10
CA ARG A 283 -10.13 14.71 -11.76
C ARG A 283 -8.70 14.31 -11.41
N GLN A 284 -8.31 13.05 -11.60
CA GLN A 284 -6.94 12.60 -11.36
C GLN A 284 -5.93 13.48 -12.12
N LEU A 285 -6.12 13.64 -13.42
CA LEU A 285 -5.21 14.43 -14.25
C LEU A 285 -5.17 15.90 -13.83
N SER A 286 -6.33 16.53 -13.61
CA SER A 286 -6.40 17.96 -13.28
C SER A 286 -5.88 18.30 -11.89
N VAL A 287 -6.09 17.43 -10.89
CA VAL A 287 -5.69 17.67 -9.50
C VAL A 287 -4.20 17.35 -9.29
N PHE A 288 -3.72 16.23 -9.83
CA PHE A 288 -2.37 15.74 -9.52
C PHE A 288 -1.36 16.03 -10.62
N GLY A 289 -1.77 16.00 -11.88
CA GLY A 289 -0.87 16.12 -13.03
C GLY A 289 0.03 17.36 -12.98
N PRO A 290 -0.52 18.59 -12.87
CA PRO A 290 0.28 19.82 -12.89
C PRO A 290 1.28 19.97 -11.75
N HIS A 291 1.17 19.11 -10.73
CA HIS A 291 1.98 19.15 -9.51
C HIS A 291 3.08 18.10 -9.44
N ASP A 292 3.34 17.37 -10.54
CA ASP A 292 4.29 16.24 -10.52
C ASP A 292 3.98 15.26 -9.37
N ALA A 293 2.71 14.81 -9.33
CA ALA A 293 2.20 14.06 -8.19
C ALA A 293 1.37 12.82 -8.58
N LEU A 294 1.32 12.43 -9.87
CA LEU A 294 0.42 11.38 -10.35
C LEU A 294 1.12 10.19 -10.97
N ILE A 295 0.70 9.00 -10.54
CA ILE A 295 0.69 7.78 -11.36
C ILE A 295 -0.76 7.49 -11.69
N PHE A 296 -1.17 7.70 -12.94
CA PHE A 296 -2.54 7.54 -13.36
C PHE A 296 -3.00 6.08 -13.17
N THR A 297 -4.13 5.91 -12.49
CA THR A 297 -4.67 4.59 -12.19
C THR A 297 -6.11 4.49 -12.66
N PRO A 298 -6.42 3.63 -13.65
CA PRO A 298 -7.78 3.30 -14.02
C PRO A 298 -8.44 2.43 -12.94
N GLY A 299 -9.77 2.45 -12.85
CA GLY A 299 -10.52 1.67 -11.86
C GLY A 299 -11.84 1.11 -12.40
N GLY A 300 -12.50 0.28 -11.57
CA GLY A 300 -13.79 -0.33 -11.88
C GLY A 300 -13.72 -1.46 -12.89
N SER A 301 -14.84 -1.69 -13.59
CA SER A 301 -14.94 -2.75 -14.61
C SER A 301 -13.94 -2.53 -15.77
N PRO A 302 -13.64 -3.58 -16.57
CA PRO A 302 -12.78 -3.44 -17.75
C PRO A 302 -13.25 -2.35 -18.73
N GLU A 303 -14.57 -2.14 -18.86
CA GLU A 303 -15.15 -1.09 -19.68
C GLU A 303 -14.83 0.30 -19.14
N LYS A 304 -15.04 0.52 -17.82
CA LYS A 304 -14.72 1.77 -17.12
C LYS A 304 -13.22 2.07 -17.19
N ALA A 305 -12.40 1.08 -16.86
CA ALA A 305 -10.95 1.20 -16.91
C ALA A 305 -10.45 1.51 -18.33
N GLY A 306 -11.04 0.90 -19.36
CA GLY A 306 -10.74 1.19 -20.77
C GLY A 306 -11.07 2.62 -21.17
N ALA A 307 -12.25 3.15 -20.76
CA ALA A 307 -12.65 4.52 -21.00
C ALA A 307 -11.72 5.53 -20.29
N MET A 308 -11.34 5.26 -19.05
CA MET A 308 -10.38 6.08 -18.30
C MET A 308 -9.01 6.12 -18.98
N MET A 309 -8.49 4.96 -19.43
CA MET A 309 -7.21 4.90 -20.15
C MET A 309 -7.27 5.63 -21.49
N GLN A 310 -8.40 5.53 -22.21
CA GLN A 310 -8.58 6.29 -23.44
C GLN A 310 -8.52 7.80 -23.17
N TYR A 311 -9.23 8.29 -22.16
CA TYR A 311 -9.19 9.69 -21.76
C TYR A 311 -7.76 10.12 -21.35
N TYR A 312 -7.07 9.33 -20.57
CA TYR A 312 -5.68 9.58 -20.17
C TYR A 312 -4.76 9.76 -21.39
N PHE A 313 -4.78 8.84 -22.37
CA PHE A 313 -3.92 8.96 -23.55
C PHE A 313 -4.23 10.18 -24.42
N GLN A 314 -5.49 10.62 -24.44
CA GLN A 314 -5.90 11.79 -25.20
C GLN A 314 -5.51 13.11 -24.53
N HIS A 315 -5.48 13.16 -23.20
CA HIS A 315 -5.39 14.42 -22.45
C HIS A 315 -4.17 14.54 -21.52
N ARG A 316 -3.41 13.49 -21.28
CA ARG A 316 -2.27 13.52 -20.33
C ARG A 316 -1.27 14.63 -20.62
N ASP A 317 -1.12 15.00 -21.90
CA ASP A 317 -0.19 16.04 -22.34
C ASP A 317 -0.63 17.45 -21.94
N GLU A 318 -1.92 17.69 -21.75
CA GLU A 318 -2.48 18.96 -21.29
C GLU A 318 -2.16 19.23 -19.81
N TYR A 319 -1.94 18.18 -19.03
CA TYR A 319 -1.66 18.24 -17.59
C TYR A 319 -0.20 17.86 -17.25
N ASN A 320 0.64 17.66 -18.26
CA ASN A 320 1.98 17.13 -18.09
C ASN A 320 2.94 18.19 -17.51
N PRO A 321 3.46 18.01 -16.27
CA PRO A 321 4.34 18.96 -15.63
C PRO A 321 5.75 18.98 -16.22
N TYR A 322 6.12 17.95 -16.99
CA TYR A 322 7.47 17.76 -17.55
C TYR A 322 7.64 18.45 -18.92
N LYS A 323 6.56 18.83 -19.56
CA LYS A 323 6.62 19.63 -20.78
C LYS A 323 6.90 21.09 -20.37
N THR A 324 8.14 21.54 -20.51
CA THR A 324 8.45 22.98 -20.46
C THR A 324 7.65 23.70 -21.54
N ALA A 325 6.92 24.74 -21.15
CA ALA A 325 6.20 25.62 -22.05
C ALA A 325 7.14 26.31 -23.06
#